data_bcac22f7adb13d0d772867262cb0d61b
#
_entry.id   bcac22f7adb13d0d772867262cb0d61b
#
_cell.length_a   1.000
_cell.length_b   1.000
_cell.length_c   1.000
_cell.angle_alpha   90.00
_cell.angle_beta   90.00
_cell.angle_gamma   90.00
#
_symmetry.space_group_name_H-M   'P 1'
#
loop_
_entity.id
_entity.type
_entity.pdbx_description
1 polymer ?
#
loop_
_entity_poly.entity_id
_entity_poly.type
_entity_poly.pdbx_seq_one_letter_code
_entity_poly.pdbx_strand_id
1 'polypeptide(L)'
;DNNIKVFYNERLERKKGVKKNKNIIEHIIMESGIIFSGKVFIDATYEGDLLASSGISYTVGRESNSIYGESLNGNQPNELGKTLKNKISKNNVHHNFIFGVDPYTVKGNPTSGLLPYISEGGPGTEGTGDKGIQAYCFRMTLTDHPENRIPFKKPENYNEINYELLFRNYEAAKGNLEEM
;
A
#
# COMPACT_ATOMS: atom_id res chain seq x y z
N ASP A 1 17.35 -18.67 -20.64
CA ASP A 1 18.67 -18.02 -20.58
C ASP A 1 19.51 -18.74 -19.52
N ASN A 2 20.59 -19.43 -19.94
CA ASN A 2 21.37 -20.31 -19.04
C ASN A 2 22.20 -19.57 -17.98
N ASN A 3 22.12 -18.24 -17.95
CA ASN A 3 22.91 -17.39 -17.06
C ASN A 3 22.17 -16.91 -15.82
N ILE A 4 20.88 -17.27 -15.69
CA ILE A 4 20.05 -16.89 -14.56
C ILE A 4 19.76 -18.13 -13.72
N LYS A 5 20.10 -18.07 -12.43
CA LYS A 5 19.68 -19.06 -11.44
C LYS A 5 18.64 -18.45 -10.52
N VAL A 6 17.53 -19.13 -10.33
CA VAL A 6 16.47 -18.71 -9.44
C VAL A 6 16.45 -19.64 -8.23
N PHE A 7 16.43 -19.04 -7.05
CA PHE A 7 16.31 -19.75 -5.78
C PHE A 7 14.99 -19.35 -5.15
N TYR A 8 14.13 -20.32 -4.91
CA TYR A 8 12.81 -20.10 -4.31
C TYR A 8 12.85 -20.34 -2.81
N ASN A 9 11.92 -19.66 -2.09
CA ASN A 9 11.75 -19.79 -0.64
C ASN A 9 12.98 -19.39 0.18
N GLU A 10 13.88 -18.62 -0.41
CA GLU A 10 15.06 -18.08 0.25
C GLU A 10 14.76 -16.66 0.76
N ARG A 11 14.60 -16.53 2.08
CA ARG A 11 14.38 -15.26 2.74
C ARG A 11 15.65 -14.77 3.42
N LEU A 12 15.94 -13.48 3.30
CA LEU A 12 17.07 -12.86 3.98
C LEU A 12 16.94 -12.98 5.51
N GLU A 13 17.99 -13.41 6.19
CA GLU A 13 18.08 -13.31 7.65
C GLU A 13 18.30 -11.83 8.02
N ARG A 14 17.24 -11.16 8.49
CA ARG A 14 17.18 -9.68 8.63
C ARG A 14 18.07 -9.12 9.72
N LYS A 15 18.42 -9.90 10.76
CA LYS A 15 19.18 -9.39 11.91
C LYS A 15 20.69 -9.42 11.66
N LYS A 16 21.19 -10.48 11.04
CA LYS A 16 22.62 -10.73 10.89
C LYS A 16 23.02 -11.22 9.49
N GLY A 17 22.07 -11.26 8.56
CA GLY A 17 22.26 -11.85 7.23
C GLY A 17 23.09 -11.00 6.29
N VAL A 18 23.32 -9.72 6.54
CA VAL A 18 24.16 -8.89 5.67
C VAL A 18 25.56 -8.79 6.25
N LYS A 19 26.56 -9.25 5.49
CA LYS A 19 27.97 -9.15 5.85
C LYS A 19 28.67 -8.12 4.99
N LYS A 20 29.26 -7.15 5.65
CA LYS A 20 29.91 -5.98 5.03
C LYS A 20 31.40 -5.91 5.43
N ASN A 21 32.19 -5.46 4.49
CA ASN A 21 33.51 -4.92 4.74
C ASN A 21 33.46 -3.41 4.45
N LYS A 22 33.51 -2.59 5.48
CA LYS A 22 33.26 -1.14 5.40
C LYS A 22 31.85 -0.88 4.78
N ASN A 23 31.83 -0.30 3.60
CA ASN A 23 30.59 0.05 2.88
C ASN A 23 30.22 -0.93 1.75
N ILE A 24 30.94 -2.06 1.64
CA ILE A 24 30.73 -3.05 0.59
C ILE A 24 30.08 -4.29 1.19
N ILE A 25 28.96 -4.71 0.64
CA ILE A 25 28.34 -6.00 0.98
C ILE A 25 29.18 -7.10 0.32
N GLU A 26 29.71 -8.02 1.11
CA GLU A 26 30.48 -9.17 0.62
C GLU A 26 29.58 -10.36 0.32
N HIS A 27 28.61 -10.61 1.21
CA HIS A 27 27.63 -11.67 1.05
C HIS A 27 26.40 -11.45 1.90
N ILE A 28 25.34 -12.16 1.53
CA ILE A 28 24.09 -12.23 2.27
C ILE A 28 23.80 -13.67 2.69
N ILE A 29 23.19 -13.83 3.86
CA ILE A 29 22.85 -15.11 4.45
C ILE A 29 21.33 -15.20 4.53
N MET A 30 20.78 -16.31 4.05
CA MET A 30 19.34 -16.58 4.11
C MET A 30 18.96 -17.26 5.43
N GLU A 31 17.69 -17.22 5.78
CA GLU A 31 17.14 -17.93 6.95
C GLU A 31 17.42 -19.45 6.89
N SER A 32 17.55 -20.00 5.69
CA SER A 32 17.95 -21.39 5.44
C SER A 32 19.41 -21.69 5.76
N GLY A 33 20.24 -20.64 5.96
CA GLY A 33 21.70 -20.74 6.11
C GLY A 33 22.48 -20.68 4.80
N ILE A 34 21.81 -20.61 3.64
CA ILE A 34 22.49 -20.43 2.35
C ILE A 34 23.13 -19.05 2.29
N ILE A 35 24.31 -19.00 1.71
CA ILE A 35 25.11 -17.78 1.55
C ILE A 35 25.20 -17.43 0.07
N PHE A 36 24.86 -16.20 -0.28
CA PHE A 36 25.06 -15.65 -1.62
C PHE A 36 26.12 -14.55 -1.59
N SER A 37 27.14 -14.71 -2.41
CA SER A 37 28.19 -13.70 -2.61
C SER A 37 28.05 -13.08 -4.00
N GLY A 38 28.34 -11.80 -4.10
CA GLY A 38 28.21 -11.08 -5.36
C GLY A 38 29.03 -9.79 -5.38
N LYS A 39 29.26 -9.26 -6.56
CA LYS A 39 29.86 -7.94 -6.75
C LYS A 39 28.86 -6.81 -6.64
N VAL A 40 27.57 -7.12 -6.93
CA VAL A 40 26.46 -6.19 -6.89
C VAL A 40 25.28 -6.91 -6.24
N PHE A 41 24.57 -6.20 -5.38
CA PHE A 41 23.34 -6.66 -4.75
C PHE A 41 22.22 -5.68 -5.11
N ILE A 42 21.08 -6.20 -5.49
CA ILE A 42 19.89 -5.40 -5.86
C ILE A 42 18.75 -5.86 -4.98
N ASP A 43 18.21 -4.93 -4.19
CA ASP A 43 16.97 -5.14 -3.47
C ASP A 43 15.79 -4.71 -4.36
N ALA A 44 15.03 -5.67 -4.83
CA ALA A 44 13.83 -5.45 -5.63
C ALA A 44 12.59 -6.00 -4.90
N THR A 45 12.64 -6.05 -3.57
CA THR A 45 11.54 -6.50 -2.72
C THR A 45 10.55 -5.36 -2.41
N TYR A 46 9.38 -5.69 -1.93
CA TYR A 46 8.41 -4.69 -1.47
C TYR A 46 8.86 -3.99 -0.18
N GLU A 47 9.51 -4.72 0.72
CA GLU A 47 9.82 -4.25 2.07
C GLU A 47 11.22 -3.62 2.20
N GLY A 48 12.11 -3.84 1.24
CA GLY A 48 13.47 -3.31 1.32
C GLY A 48 14.31 -3.93 2.44
N ASP A 49 14.12 -5.21 2.73
CA ASP A 49 14.79 -5.90 3.84
C ASP A 49 16.32 -5.85 3.73
N LEU A 50 16.87 -5.97 2.53
CA LEU A 50 18.30 -5.89 2.30
C LEU A 50 18.82 -4.47 2.52
N LEU A 51 18.10 -3.46 2.06
CA LEU A 51 18.43 -2.05 2.26
C LEU A 51 18.53 -1.73 3.76
N ALA A 52 17.48 -2.07 4.51
CA ALA A 52 17.45 -1.84 5.96
C ALA A 52 18.54 -2.62 6.71
N SER A 53 18.73 -3.91 6.39
CA SER A 53 19.72 -4.78 7.02
C SER A 53 21.16 -4.39 6.66
N SER A 54 21.38 -3.66 5.56
CA SER A 54 22.69 -3.11 5.20
C SER A 54 23.06 -1.87 6.01
N GLY A 55 22.17 -1.32 6.83
CA GLY A 55 22.42 -0.11 7.62
C GLY A 55 22.46 1.16 6.77
N ILE A 56 21.78 1.18 5.64
CA ILE A 56 21.58 2.37 4.82
C ILE A 56 20.44 3.18 5.45
N SER A 57 20.58 4.50 5.47
CA SER A 57 19.51 5.39 5.94
C SER A 57 18.30 5.30 5.01
N TYR A 58 17.13 5.21 5.59
CA TYR A 58 15.86 5.18 4.86
C TYR A 58 14.76 5.88 5.65
N THR A 59 13.70 6.23 4.96
CA THR A 59 12.50 6.85 5.55
C THR A 59 11.31 5.92 5.37
N VAL A 60 10.44 5.87 6.36
CA VAL A 60 9.16 5.15 6.30
C VAL A 60 8.03 6.17 6.40
N GLY A 61 7.06 6.06 5.50
CA GLY A 61 5.94 6.98 5.41
C GLY A 61 6.13 8.04 4.34
N ARG A 62 5.35 9.13 4.46
CA ARG A 62 5.41 10.26 3.54
C ARG A 62 6.37 11.33 4.04
N GLU A 63 7.30 11.75 3.21
CA GLU A 63 8.22 12.85 3.52
C GLU A 63 7.54 14.19 3.30
N SER A 64 7.90 15.17 4.16
CA SER A 64 7.43 16.54 3.99
C SER A 64 8.04 17.20 2.74
N ASN A 65 7.27 18.06 2.09
CA ASN A 65 7.72 18.91 0.97
C ASN A 65 9.01 19.67 1.30
N SER A 66 9.17 20.10 2.55
CA SER A 66 10.29 20.94 2.98
C SER A 66 11.63 20.20 3.00
N ILE A 67 11.65 18.85 3.01
CA ILE A 67 12.90 18.09 3.12
C ILE A 67 13.76 18.27 1.87
N TYR A 68 13.15 18.19 0.68
CA TYR A 68 13.85 18.29 -0.60
C TYR A 68 13.34 19.44 -1.48
N GLY A 69 12.46 20.30 -0.95
CA GLY A 69 11.86 21.38 -1.71
C GLY A 69 10.89 20.91 -2.80
N GLU A 70 10.30 19.74 -2.64
CA GLU A 70 9.34 19.18 -3.57
C GLU A 70 7.91 19.64 -3.23
N SER A 71 7.00 19.62 -4.20
CA SER A 71 5.63 20.09 -4.03
C SER A 71 4.55 19.01 -4.13
N LEU A 72 4.91 17.81 -4.60
CA LEU A 72 3.96 16.73 -4.88
C LEU A 72 4.07 15.55 -3.92
N ASN A 73 4.95 15.60 -2.93
CA ASN A 73 5.07 14.62 -1.86
C ASN A 73 4.34 15.08 -0.59
N GLY A 74 4.39 14.27 0.46
CA GLY A 74 3.70 14.54 1.71
C GLY A 74 2.18 14.40 1.63
N ASN A 75 1.50 14.96 2.60
CA ASN A 75 0.05 15.05 2.61
C ASN A 75 -0.46 16.04 1.57
N GLN A 76 -1.52 15.68 0.86
CA GLN A 76 -2.11 16.52 -0.20
C GLN A 76 -3.64 16.70 -0.04
N PRO A 77 -4.12 17.15 1.12
CA PRO A 77 -5.55 17.29 1.37
C PRO A 77 -6.20 18.39 0.51
N ASN A 78 -5.44 19.38 0.06
CA ASN A 78 -5.98 20.45 -0.78
C ASN A 78 -6.29 20.00 -2.21
N GLU A 79 -5.58 19.03 -2.74
CA GLU A 79 -5.94 18.44 -4.03
C GLU A 79 -7.28 17.70 -3.93
N LEU A 80 -7.52 16.99 -2.83
CA LEU A 80 -8.81 16.42 -2.52
C LEU A 80 -9.88 17.53 -2.38
N GLY A 81 -9.59 18.60 -1.64
CA GLY A 81 -10.48 19.76 -1.46
C GLY A 81 -10.80 20.51 -2.75
N LYS A 82 -9.85 20.66 -3.65
CA LYS A 82 -10.07 21.26 -4.99
C LYS A 82 -11.00 20.39 -5.83
N THR A 83 -10.80 19.10 -5.82
CA THR A 83 -11.68 18.13 -6.50
C THR A 83 -13.11 18.23 -5.98
N LEU A 84 -13.30 18.33 -4.67
CA LEU A 84 -14.60 18.46 -4.04
C LEU A 84 -15.30 19.80 -4.34
N LYS A 85 -14.56 20.91 -4.39
CA LYS A 85 -15.10 22.24 -4.69
C LYS A 85 -15.47 22.43 -6.18
N ASN A 86 -14.78 21.75 -7.08
CA ASN A 86 -14.95 21.91 -8.52
C ASN A 86 -15.94 20.92 -9.13
N LYS A 87 -16.85 20.32 -8.35
CA LYS A 87 -17.75 19.27 -8.80
C LYS A 87 -16.96 18.18 -9.51
N ILE A 88 -16.58 17.18 -8.78
CA ILE A 88 -15.87 15.96 -9.16
C ILE A 88 -15.73 15.82 -10.68
N SER A 89 -14.58 16.15 -11.21
CA SER A 89 -14.23 15.73 -12.56
C SER A 89 -14.30 14.20 -12.55
N LYS A 90 -15.04 13.60 -13.46
CA LYS A 90 -15.18 12.14 -13.61
C LYS A 90 -13.81 11.41 -13.60
N ASN A 91 -12.74 12.12 -13.88
CA ASN A 91 -11.38 11.58 -14.00
C ASN A 91 -10.60 11.49 -12.67
N ASN A 92 -11.11 12.01 -11.56
CA ASN A 92 -10.38 12.04 -10.27
C ASN A 92 -11.00 11.14 -9.19
N VAL A 93 -11.95 10.30 -9.56
CA VAL A 93 -12.67 9.44 -8.60
C VAL A 93 -11.87 8.19 -8.21
N HIS A 94 -10.91 7.78 -9.04
CA HIS A 94 -10.23 6.49 -8.94
C HIS A 94 -9.43 6.21 -7.65
N HIS A 95 -9.26 7.22 -6.80
CA HIS A 95 -8.48 7.07 -5.56
C HIS A 95 -9.16 7.69 -4.34
N ASN A 96 -10.40 8.13 -4.47
CA ASN A 96 -11.14 8.81 -3.41
C ASN A 96 -12.54 8.23 -3.29
N PHE A 97 -13.06 8.23 -2.09
CA PHE A 97 -14.48 7.93 -1.88
C PHE A 97 -15.36 9.03 -2.46
N ILE A 98 -16.54 8.66 -2.90
CA ILE A 98 -17.56 9.62 -3.33
C ILE A 98 -17.93 10.52 -2.15
N PHE A 99 -18.10 11.80 -2.45
CA PHE A 99 -18.44 12.77 -1.41
C PHE A 99 -19.73 12.41 -0.69
N GLY A 100 -19.68 12.45 0.66
CA GLY A 100 -20.84 12.15 1.51
C GLY A 100 -20.93 10.68 1.92
N VAL A 101 -19.99 9.82 1.53
CA VAL A 101 -19.90 8.47 2.08
C VAL A 101 -19.61 8.56 3.57
N ASP A 102 -20.52 8.01 4.37
CA ASP A 102 -20.46 8.08 5.83
C ASP A 102 -19.42 7.11 6.38
N PRO A 103 -18.46 7.57 7.22
CA PRO A 103 -17.37 6.76 7.72
C PRO A 103 -17.65 6.02 9.03
N TYR A 104 -18.81 6.26 9.65
CA TYR A 104 -19.09 5.77 11.00
C TYR A 104 -19.71 4.37 11.00
N THR A 105 -19.45 3.59 12.06
CA THR A 105 -20.00 2.24 12.22
C THR A 105 -21.52 2.25 12.12
N VAL A 106 -22.17 3.16 12.82
CA VAL A 106 -23.61 3.44 12.65
C VAL A 106 -23.76 4.71 11.82
N LYS A 107 -24.35 4.58 10.65
CA LYS A 107 -24.53 5.67 9.69
C LYS A 107 -25.14 6.91 10.35
N GLY A 108 -24.48 8.05 10.17
CA GLY A 108 -24.90 9.35 10.75
C GLY A 108 -24.59 9.52 12.24
N ASN A 109 -23.95 8.57 12.90
CA ASN A 109 -23.63 8.65 14.31
C ASN A 109 -22.11 8.69 14.58
N PRO A 110 -21.50 9.88 14.75
CA PRO A 110 -20.06 10.00 15.04
C PRO A 110 -19.60 9.29 16.30
N THR A 111 -20.47 9.13 17.29
CA THR A 111 -20.10 8.48 18.56
C THR A 111 -20.02 6.95 18.46
N SER A 112 -20.46 6.37 17.35
CA SER A 112 -20.37 4.92 17.11
C SER A 112 -18.97 4.44 16.72
N GLY A 113 -18.02 5.36 16.54
CA GLY A 113 -16.68 5.04 16.05
C GLY A 113 -16.60 4.89 14.53
N LEU A 114 -15.39 4.84 14.01
CA LEU A 114 -15.12 4.70 12.58
C LEU A 114 -15.25 3.25 12.13
N LEU A 115 -15.61 3.08 10.87
CA LEU A 115 -15.54 1.78 10.19
C LEU A 115 -14.10 1.26 10.13
N PRO A 116 -13.89 -0.06 10.03
CA PRO A 116 -12.57 -0.64 9.90
C PRO A 116 -11.74 0.01 8.78
N TYR A 117 -10.43 0.10 9.00
CA TYR A 117 -9.44 0.64 8.06
C TYR A 117 -9.50 2.15 7.81
N ILE A 118 -10.35 2.88 8.49
CA ILE A 118 -10.34 4.35 8.47
C ILE A 118 -9.41 4.85 9.57
N SER A 119 -8.42 5.67 9.20
CA SER A 119 -7.50 6.28 10.15
C SER A 119 -8.16 7.46 10.87
N GLU A 120 -7.92 7.57 12.16
CA GLU A 120 -8.28 8.75 12.94
C GLU A 120 -7.41 9.96 12.54
N GLY A 121 -7.93 11.17 12.75
CA GLY A 121 -7.16 12.41 12.56
C GLY A 121 -7.24 13.06 11.19
N GLY A 122 -7.95 12.44 10.25
CA GLY A 122 -8.16 13.01 8.91
C GLY A 122 -6.91 13.04 8.03
N PRO A 123 -6.95 13.78 6.91
CA PRO A 123 -5.91 13.72 5.87
C PRO A 123 -4.61 14.46 6.22
N GLY A 124 -4.53 15.16 7.35
CA GLY A 124 -3.37 15.93 7.76
C GLY A 124 -3.30 17.33 7.14
N THR A 125 -2.14 17.98 7.29
CA THR A 125 -1.87 19.32 6.76
C THR A 125 -1.12 19.23 5.45
N GLU A 126 -1.46 20.11 4.49
CA GLU A 126 -0.82 20.17 3.17
C GLU A 126 0.69 20.21 3.27
N GLY A 127 1.36 19.36 2.49
CA GLY A 127 2.81 19.28 2.40
C GLY A 127 3.54 18.72 3.61
N THR A 128 2.83 18.31 4.68
CA THR A 128 3.48 17.71 5.85
C THR A 128 3.77 16.22 5.61
N GLY A 129 4.87 15.75 6.20
CA GLY A 129 5.17 14.33 6.27
C GLY A 129 4.39 13.63 7.37
N ASP A 130 4.20 12.33 7.23
CA ASP A 130 3.63 11.45 8.24
C ASP A 130 4.15 10.02 8.11
N LYS A 131 3.60 9.10 8.90
CA LYS A 131 3.92 7.67 8.83
C LYS A 131 2.97 6.86 7.95
N GLY A 132 2.15 7.53 7.14
CA GLY A 132 1.23 6.87 6.24
C GLY A 132 1.96 6.05 5.19
N ILE A 133 1.56 4.81 4.99
CA ILE A 133 2.15 3.87 4.03
C ILE A 133 1.16 3.68 2.89
N GLN A 134 1.65 3.67 1.65
CA GLN A 134 0.84 3.37 0.50
C GLN A 134 0.29 1.95 0.58
N ALA A 135 -0.98 1.77 0.25
CA ALA A 135 -1.58 0.45 0.16
C ALA A 135 -0.94 -0.37 -0.97
N TYR A 136 -0.78 -1.67 -0.74
CA TYR A 136 -0.32 -2.59 -1.76
C TYR A 136 -1.38 -2.80 -2.84
N CYS A 137 -0.93 -2.89 -4.09
CA CYS A 137 -1.79 -3.31 -5.18
C CYS A 137 -2.06 -4.81 -5.11
N PHE A 138 -3.33 -5.18 -5.09
CA PHE A 138 -3.78 -6.56 -5.25
C PHE A 138 -4.27 -6.76 -6.68
N ARG A 139 -3.66 -7.68 -7.42
CA ARG A 139 -4.07 -8.01 -8.79
C ARG A 139 -4.52 -9.45 -8.85
N MET A 140 -5.71 -9.66 -9.39
CA MET A 140 -6.26 -10.99 -9.64
C MET A 140 -6.53 -11.16 -11.13
N THR A 141 -6.24 -12.35 -11.64
CA THR A 141 -6.67 -12.75 -12.99
C THR A 141 -8.04 -13.38 -12.89
N LEU A 142 -9.02 -12.77 -13.54
CA LEU A 142 -10.40 -13.22 -13.55
C LEU A 142 -10.77 -13.72 -14.95
N THR A 143 -11.70 -14.66 -15.03
CA THR A 143 -12.26 -15.14 -16.27
C THR A 143 -13.74 -15.47 -16.10
N ASP A 144 -14.52 -15.22 -17.11
CA ASP A 144 -15.91 -15.65 -17.23
C ASP A 144 -16.07 -17.03 -17.89
N HIS A 145 -14.98 -17.58 -18.45
CA HIS A 145 -15.00 -18.86 -19.13
C HIS A 145 -15.25 -20.00 -18.15
N PRO A 146 -16.35 -20.77 -18.29
CA PRO A 146 -16.77 -21.75 -17.28
C PRO A 146 -15.73 -22.82 -16.96
N GLU A 147 -14.95 -23.27 -17.95
CA GLU A 147 -13.94 -24.32 -17.78
C GLU A 147 -12.66 -23.85 -17.12
N ASN A 148 -12.40 -22.53 -17.13
CA ASN A 148 -11.16 -21.95 -16.60
C ASN A 148 -11.35 -21.22 -15.26
N ARG A 149 -12.57 -21.14 -14.76
CA ARG A 149 -12.86 -20.39 -13.53
C ARG A 149 -12.97 -21.27 -12.30
N ILE A 150 -12.46 -20.75 -11.21
CA ILE A 150 -12.70 -21.30 -9.87
C ILE A 150 -13.72 -20.37 -9.20
N PRO A 151 -14.88 -20.88 -8.74
CA PRO A 151 -15.86 -20.04 -8.05
C PRO A 151 -15.30 -19.40 -6.79
N PHE A 152 -15.57 -18.11 -6.57
CA PHE A 152 -15.28 -17.46 -5.33
C PHE A 152 -16.12 -18.07 -4.21
N LYS A 153 -15.43 -18.48 -3.15
CA LYS A 153 -16.09 -18.93 -1.92
C LYS A 153 -15.92 -17.86 -0.86
N LYS A 154 -16.95 -17.68 -0.04
CA LYS A 154 -16.88 -16.82 1.13
C LYS A 154 -15.80 -17.37 2.08
N PRO A 155 -14.78 -16.57 2.48
CA PRO A 155 -13.75 -17.02 3.42
C PRO A 155 -14.35 -17.37 4.79
N GLU A 156 -13.72 -18.27 5.52
CA GLU A 156 -14.17 -18.65 6.86
C GLU A 156 -14.13 -17.47 7.84
N ASN A 157 -13.16 -16.59 7.70
CA ASN A 157 -12.99 -15.39 8.53
C ASN A 157 -13.65 -14.13 7.94
N TYR A 158 -14.61 -14.31 7.02
CA TYR A 158 -15.34 -13.16 6.44
C TYR A 158 -16.07 -12.38 7.53
N ASN A 159 -15.82 -11.07 7.56
CA ASN A 159 -16.56 -10.13 8.38
C ASN A 159 -17.11 -9.01 7.50
N GLU A 160 -18.43 -8.89 7.43
CA GLU A 160 -19.12 -7.97 6.54
C GLU A 160 -18.78 -6.51 6.80
N ILE A 161 -18.58 -6.13 8.05
CA ILE A 161 -18.25 -4.75 8.43
C ILE A 161 -16.93 -4.26 7.80
N ASN A 162 -16.01 -5.18 7.47
CA ASN A 162 -14.76 -4.82 6.79
C ASN A 162 -14.96 -4.31 5.36
N TYR A 163 -16.14 -4.57 4.79
CA TYR A 163 -16.50 -4.17 3.42
C TYR A 163 -17.58 -3.09 3.40
N GLU A 164 -18.11 -2.69 4.57
CA GLU A 164 -19.19 -1.73 4.67
C GLU A 164 -18.86 -0.39 4.01
N LEU A 165 -17.65 0.13 4.20
CA LEU A 165 -17.21 1.37 3.56
C LEU A 165 -17.21 1.26 2.03
N LEU A 166 -16.78 0.13 1.48
CA LEU A 166 -16.83 -0.14 0.05
C LEU A 166 -18.27 -0.20 -0.46
N PHE A 167 -19.16 -0.86 0.26
CA PHE A 167 -20.59 -0.92 -0.11
C PHE A 167 -21.24 0.46 -0.10
N ARG A 168 -20.97 1.28 0.91
CA ARG A 168 -21.46 2.66 0.96
C ARG A 168 -20.97 3.51 -0.21
N ASN A 169 -19.70 3.31 -0.61
CA ASN A 169 -19.14 3.98 -1.77
C ASN A 169 -19.83 3.52 -3.06
N TYR A 170 -20.05 2.21 -3.21
CA TYR A 170 -20.78 1.63 -4.35
C TYR A 170 -22.23 2.14 -4.43
N GLU A 171 -22.95 2.23 -3.31
CA GLU A 171 -24.29 2.82 -3.25
C GLU A 171 -24.28 4.29 -3.62
N ALA A 172 -23.29 5.06 -3.15
CA ALA A 172 -23.13 6.47 -3.49
C ALA A 172 -22.86 6.68 -4.99
N ALA A 173 -22.15 5.76 -5.62
CA ALA A 173 -21.91 5.69 -7.06
C ALA A 173 -23.17 5.25 -7.85
N LYS A 174 -24.28 4.94 -7.18
CA LYS A 174 -25.49 4.41 -7.81
C LYS A 174 -25.24 3.12 -8.60
N GLY A 175 -24.29 2.31 -8.16
CA GLY A 175 -23.89 1.07 -8.83
C GLY A 175 -23.03 1.28 -10.08
N ASN A 176 -22.59 2.50 -10.37
CA ASN A 176 -21.67 2.76 -11.47
C ASN A 176 -20.23 2.53 -11.01
N LEU A 177 -19.62 1.43 -11.44
CA LEU A 177 -18.25 1.08 -11.08
C LEU A 177 -17.20 2.02 -11.70
N GLU A 178 -17.54 2.74 -12.77
CA GLU A 178 -16.65 3.74 -13.38
C GLU A 178 -16.54 5.02 -12.53
N GLU A 179 -17.43 5.19 -11.56
CA GLU A 179 -17.43 6.32 -10.63
C GLU A 179 -16.76 5.98 -9.29
N MET A 180 -16.26 4.76 -9.13
CA MET A 180 -15.55 4.28 -7.93
C MET A 180 -14.03 4.25 -8.13
#